data_9f4041afb759dd4e92e7cbe405d071f3
#
_entry.id   9f4041afb759dd4e92e7cbe405d071f3
#
_cell.length_a   1.000
_cell.length_b   1.000
_cell.length_c   1.000
_cell.angle_alpha   90.00
_cell.angle_beta   90.00
_cell.angle_gamma   90.00
#
_symmetry.space_group_name_H-M   'P 1'
#
loop_
_entity.id
_entity.type
_entity.pdbx_description
1 polymer ?
#
loop_
_entity_poly.entity_id
_entity_poly.type
_entity_poly.pdbx_seq_one_letter_code
_entity_poly.pdbx_strand_id
1 'polypeptide(L)'
;MAIVTRTLRDTAVNAPGAGGTVTIKVDIEDDAAANTAILDASGLDGHANGAKLHIARLWWALTQGSADDDTGHVEIQEVSSGTDIVQIRLAGTGHYDGSAGVIPGTAANTTVTSGDHEITTFGTSGFVIIEFKKDENYTS
;
A
#
# COMPACT_ATOMS: atom_id res chain seq x y z
N MET A 1 -9.66 3.23 18.35
CA MET A 1 -9.72 2.85 16.93
C MET A 1 -8.96 3.84 16.10
N ALA A 2 -7.88 3.40 15.54
CA ALA A 2 -7.09 4.30 14.72
C ALA A 2 -6.25 3.53 13.70
N ILE A 3 -6.13 4.12 12.54
CA ILE A 3 -5.14 3.73 11.55
C ILE A 3 -4.16 4.88 11.45
N VAL A 4 -2.90 4.62 11.75
CA VAL A 4 -1.84 5.63 11.72
C VAL A 4 -0.78 5.18 10.74
N THR A 5 -0.53 6.01 9.74
CA THR A 5 0.46 5.73 8.70
C THR A 5 1.67 6.63 8.88
N ARG A 6 2.86 6.05 8.77
CA ARG A 6 4.12 6.78 8.83
C ARG A 6 4.97 6.41 7.61
N THR A 7 5.52 7.41 6.97
CA THR A 7 6.54 7.19 5.93
C THR A 7 7.88 6.96 6.61
N LEU A 8 8.44 5.78 6.41
CA LEU A 8 9.74 5.43 6.97
C LEU A 8 10.88 5.86 6.05
N ARG A 9 10.64 5.81 4.75
CA ARG A 9 11.65 6.11 3.75
C ARG A 9 10.97 6.49 2.45
N ASP A 10 11.49 7.51 1.79
CA ASP A 10 11.04 7.91 0.45
C ASP A 10 12.28 8.30 -0.35
N THR A 11 12.56 7.56 -1.41
CA THR A 11 13.72 7.78 -2.24
C THR A 11 13.32 7.91 -3.70
N ALA A 12 14.01 8.78 -4.41
CA ALA A 12 13.94 8.89 -5.85
C ALA A 12 15.34 8.70 -6.44
N VAL A 13 15.41 8.19 -7.66
CA VAL A 13 16.67 8.08 -8.37
C VAL A 13 16.85 9.33 -9.22
N ASN A 14 18.06 9.84 -9.29
CA ASN A 14 18.38 11.13 -9.95
C ASN A 14 18.27 11.10 -11.48
N ALA A 15 17.85 10.00 -12.06
CA ALA A 15 17.66 9.88 -13.51
C ALA A 15 16.17 9.85 -13.82
N PRO A 16 15.68 10.60 -14.81
CA PRO A 16 14.29 10.54 -15.22
C PRO A 16 13.88 9.10 -15.56
N GLY A 17 12.74 8.67 -15.03
CA GLY A 17 12.20 7.36 -15.29
C GLY A 17 12.87 6.20 -14.54
N ALA A 18 13.78 6.49 -13.62
CA ALA A 18 14.52 5.43 -12.91
C ALA A 18 13.80 4.92 -11.65
N GLY A 19 12.71 5.58 -11.24
CA GLY A 19 11.90 5.11 -10.12
C GLY A 19 12.46 5.48 -8.75
N GLY A 20 12.51 4.52 -7.86
CA GLY A 20 12.88 4.68 -6.46
C GLY A 20 12.00 3.80 -5.59
N THR A 21 12.04 4.00 -4.29
CA THR A 21 11.23 3.24 -3.35
C THR A 21 10.60 4.13 -2.28
N VAL A 22 9.45 3.72 -1.78
CA VAL A 22 8.85 4.30 -0.59
C VAL A 22 8.46 3.18 0.35
N THR A 23 8.76 3.36 1.64
CA THR A 23 8.39 2.41 2.67
C THR A 23 7.51 3.10 3.68
N ILE A 24 6.36 2.53 3.95
CA ILE A 24 5.41 3.03 4.94
C ILE A 24 5.16 1.97 6.00
N LYS A 25 4.80 2.43 7.19
CA LYS A 25 4.28 1.59 8.26
C LYS A 25 2.86 2.02 8.58
N VAL A 26 1.96 1.05 8.61
CA VAL A 26 0.56 1.26 8.97
C VAL A 26 0.30 0.56 10.29
N ASP A 27 0.02 1.33 11.33
CA ASP A 27 -0.39 0.79 12.62
C ASP A 27 -1.92 0.80 12.71
N ILE A 28 -2.49 -0.31 13.12
CA ILE A 28 -3.93 -0.53 13.16
C ILE A 28 -4.34 -0.91 14.57
N GLU A 29 -5.31 -0.19 15.12
CA GLU A 29 -5.82 -0.46 16.46
C GLU A 29 -7.31 -0.76 16.39
N ASP A 30 -7.66 -2.04 16.43
CA ASP A 30 -9.03 -2.56 16.48
C ASP A 30 -9.97 -1.83 15.52
N ASP A 31 -9.63 -1.88 14.26
CA ASP A 31 -10.32 -1.08 13.24
C ASP A 31 -11.05 -1.94 12.22
N ALA A 32 -12.22 -1.44 11.80
CA ALA A 32 -13.02 -2.00 10.74
C ALA A 32 -13.45 -0.86 9.82
N ALA A 33 -12.50 -0.24 9.15
CA ALA A 33 -12.72 0.92 8.31
C ALA A 33 -12.46 0.61 6.85
N ALA A 34 -13.33 1.11 6.00
CA ALA A 34 -13.18 0.97 4.55
C ALA A 34 -12.38 2.14 3.97
N ASN A 35 -11.51 1.83 3.04
CA ASN A 35 -10.87 2.82 2.15
C ASN A 35 -10.16 3.96 2.89
N THR A 36 -9.36 3.62 3.88
CA THR A 36 -8.56 4.61 4.60
C THR A 36 -7.27 4.90 3.83
N ALA A 37 -7.03 6.16 3.48
CA ALA A 37 -5.85 6.57 2.74
C ALA A 37 -4.57 6.27 3.52
N ILE A 38 -3.61 5.61 2.89
CA ILE A 38 -2.31 5.30 3.48
C ILE A 38 -1.14 5.87 2.68
N LEU A 39 -1.33 6.21 1.42
CA LEU A 39 -0.28 6.72 0.58
C LEU A 39 -0.84 7.66 -0.47
N ASP A 40 -0.31 8.88 -0.49
CA ASP A 40 -0.57 9.86 -1.54
C ASP A 40 0.65 9.91 -2.46
N ALA A 41 0.51 9.32 -3.64
CA ALA A 41 1.61 9.23 -4.60
C ALA A 41 2.09 10.62 -5.06
N SER A 42 1.20 11.62 -5.07
CA SER A 42 1.58 12.97 -5.47
C SER A 42 2.53 13.65 -4.49
N GLY A 43 2.60 13.16 -3.27
CA GLY A 43 3.53 13.68 -2.25
C GLY A 43 4.88 13.00 -2.22
N LEU A 44 5.14 12.02 -3.08
CA LEU A 44 6.39 11.26 -3.06
C LEU A 44 7.48 11.93 -3.90
N ASP A 45 8.72 11.69 -3.49
CA ASP A 45 9.88 12.16 -4.25
C ASP A 45 9.91 11.52 -5.65
N GLY A 46 10.18 12.36 -6.64
CA GLY A 46 10.22 11.91 -8.02
C GLY A 46 8.85 11.64 -8.64
N HIS A 47 7.80 12.12 -8.04
CA HIS A 47 6.43 11.89 -8.51
C HIS A 47 6.18 12.48 -9.91
N ALA A 48 5.43 11.71 -10.70
CA ALA A 48 4.76 12.19 -11.89
C ALA A 48 3.31 11.69 -11.90
N ASN A 49 2.44 12.39 -12.63
CA ASN A 49 1.06 11.99 -12.76
C ASN A 49 0.95 10.58 -13.36
N GLY A 50 0.02 9.78 -12.83
CA GLY A 50 -0.22 8.44 -13.31
C GLY A 50 0.82 7.41 -12.90
N ALA A 51 1.65 7.75 -11.92
CA ALA A 51 2.66 6.83 -11.39
C ALA A 51 2.01 5.57 -10.82
N LYS A 52 2.67 4.44 -11.04
CA LYS A 52 2.27 3.15 -10.45
C LYS A 52 3.26 2.76 -9.39
N LEU A 53 2.72 2.13 -8.34
CA LEU A 53 3.52 1.62 -7.25
C LEU A 53 3.34 0.11 -7.18
N HIS A 54 4.45 -0.60 -7.23
CA HIS A 54 4.46 -2.05 -7.11
C HIS A 54 4.90 -2.41 -5.70
N ILE A 55 4.28 -3.43 -5.11
CA ILE A 55 4.70 -3.89 -3.79
C ILE A 55 5.94 -4.75 -3.96
N ALA A 56 7.06 -4.30 -3.36
CA ALA A 56 8.33 -5.02 -3.44
C ALA A 56 8.53 -5.94 -2.25
N ARG A 57 8.18 -5.48 -1.06
CA ARG A 57 8.32 -6.24 0.18
C ARG A 57 7.21 -5.91 1.15
N LEU A 58 6.89 -6.87 2.01
CA LEU A 58 5.85 -6.72 3.03
C LEU A 58 6.28 -7.41 4.31
N TRP A 59 5.92 -6.79 5.43
CA TRP A 59 5.99 -7.40 6.74
C TRP A 59 4.68 -7.09 7.45
N TRP A 60 4.06 -8.08 8.04
CA TRP A 60 2.79 -7.85 8.73
C TRP A 60 2.63 -8.80 9.92
N ALA A 61 1.93 -8.30 10.93
CA ALA A 61 1.44 -9.09 12.04
C ALA A 61 0.06 -8.54 12.40
N LEU A 62 -0.95 -9.33 12.14
CA LEU A 62 -2.35 -8.94 12.26
C LEU A 62 -3.08 -9.92 13.14
N THR A 63 -3.93 -9.39 14.03
CA THR A 63 -4.78 -10.18 14.89
C THR A 63 -6.22 -9.75 14.69
N GLN A 64 -7.14 -10.67 14.98
CA GLN A 64 -8.55 -10.37 14.99
C GLN A 64 -8.87 -9.36 16.09
N GLY A 65 -9.66 -8.35 15.77
CA GLY A 65 -10.11 -7.35 16.72
C GLY A 65 -11.30 -7.81 17.54
N SER A 66 -12.08 -6.86 18.04
CA SER A 66 -13.22 -7.14 18.93
C SER A 66 -14.59 -6.88 18.30
N ALA A 67 -14.64 -6.43 17.06
CA ALA A 67 -15.91 -6.16 16.37
C ALA A 67 -16.60 -7.46 15.91
N ASP A 68 -17.91 -7.42 15.73
CA ASP A 68 -18.72 -8.61 15.45
C ASP A 68 -18.38 -9.31 14.12
N ASP A 69 -17.93 -8.54 13.13
CA ASP A 69 -17.59 -9.07 11.81
C ASP A 69 -16.08 -9.30 11.64
N ASP A 70 -15.40 -9.52 12.75
CA ASP A 70 -13.95 -9.65 12.74
C ASP A 70 -13.48 -10.87 11.96
N THR A 71 -12.71 -10.62 10.94
CA THR A 71 -12.00 -11.67 10.21
C THR A 71 -10.49 -11.53 10.37
N GLY A 72 -10.03 -10.41 10.93
CA GLY A 72 -8.62 -10.19 11.22
C GLY A 72 -7.75 -10.02 9.99
N HIS A 73 -8.33 -9.58 8.87
CA HIS A 73 -7.54 -9.36 7.65
C HIS A 73 -7.65 -7.92 7.17
N VAL A 74 -6.76 -7.57 6.25
CA VAL A 74 -6.77 -6.27 5.60
C VAL A 74 -6.63 -6.44 4.10
N GLU A 75 -7.10 -5.45 3.36
CA GLU A 75 -6.89 -5.33 1.92
C GLU A 75 -6.11 -4.07 1.64
N ILE A 76 -4.98 -4.22 0.95
CA ILE A 76 -4.23 -3.08 0.42
C ILE A 76 -4.75 -2.83 -0.99
N GLN A 77 -5.25 -1.63 -1.24
CA GLN A 77 -5.98 -1.29 -2.45
C GLN A 77 -5.34 -0.14 -3.18
N GLU A 78 -5.38 -0.20 -4.50
CA GLU A 78 -5.09 0.94 -5.35
C GLU A 78 -6.36 1.77 -5.54
N VAL A 79 -6.22 3.08 -5.42
CA VAL A 79 -7.31 4.00 -5.64
C VAL A 79 -7.59 4.13 -7.13
N SER A 80 -8.82 3.87 -7.49
CA SER A 80 -9.29 3.94 -8.85
C SER A 80 -10.54 4.83 -8.95
N SER A 81 -10.71 5.47 -10.07
CA SER A 81 -11.92 6.23 -10.36
C SER A 81 -13.12 5.28 -10.48
N GLY A 82 -13.91 5.18 -9.44
CA GLY A 82 -15.14 4.40 -9.35
C GLY A 82 -15.03 3.05 -8.65
N THR A 83 -13.92 2.34 -8.74
CA THR A 83 -13.76 1.03 -8.08
C THR A 83 -12.33 0.85 -7.62
N ASP A 84 -12.12 0.73 -6.32
CA ASP A 84 -10.81 0.43 -5.77
C ASP A 84 -10.40 -1.01 -6.09
N ILE A 85 -9.11 -1.20 -6.33
CA ILE A 85 -8.59 -2.47 -6.79
C ILE A 85 -7.71 -3.06 -5.71
N VAL A 86 -8.07 -4.25 -5.24
CA VAL A 86 -7.27 -4.96 -4.24
C VAL A 86 -5.98 -5.43 -4.87
N GLN A 87 -4.86 -4.95 -4.34
CA GLN A 87 -3.53 -5.37 -4.77
C GLN A 87 -3.07 -6.60 -3.99
N ILE A 88 -3.35 -6.66 -2.69
CA ILE A 88 -3.07 -7.83 -1.86
C ILE A 88 -3.97 -7.85 -0.62
N ARG A 89 -4.30 -9.07 -0.17
CA ARG A 89 -4.94 -9.32 1.12
C ARG A 89 -3.95 -9.95 2.08
N LEU A 90 -3.96 -9.48 3.33
CA LEU A 90 -3.03 -9.95 4.36
C LEU A 90 -3.81 -10.39 5.59
N ALA A 91 -3.39 -11.50 6.17
CA ALA A 91 -3.91 -12.01 7.44
C ALA A 91 -2.80 -12.69 8.22
N GLY A 92 -2.97 -12.77 9.54
CA GLY A 92 -1.98 -13.41 10.40
C GLY A 92 -0.65 -12.68 10.44
N THR A 93 0.43 -13.43 10.53
CA THR A 93 1.80 -12.90 10.60
C THR A 93 2.62 -13.48 9.46
N GLY A 94 3.36 -12.62 8.78
CA GLY A 94 4.20 -13.07 7.69
C GLY A 94 5.08 -11.97 7.12
N HIS A 95 5.78 -12.34 6.07
CA HIS A 95 6.58 -11.39 5.30
C HIS A 95 6.72 -11.89 3.86
N TYR A 96 6.94 -10.94 2.98
CA TYR A 96 7.29 -11.22 1.60
C TYR A 96 8.55 -10.44 1.25
N ASP A 97 9.62 -11.15 0.89
CA ASP A 97 10.94 -10.56 0.66
C ASP A 97 11.18 -10.13 -0.79
N GLY A 98 10.19 -10.29 -1.66
CA GLY A 98 10.32 -9.93 -3.06
C GLY A 98 10.96 -10.99 -3.94
N SER A 99 11.25 -12.19 -3.41
CA SER A 99 11.98 -13.24 -4.15
C SER A 99 11.22 -13.74 -5.39
N ALA A 100 9.91 -13.66 -5.41
CA ALA A 100 9.09 -14.05 -6.56
C ALA A 100 8.79 -12.86 -7.50
N GLY A 101 9.37 -11.69 -7.23
CA GLY A 101 9.13 -10.47 -7.98
C GLY A 101 8.21 -9.50 -7.26
N VAL A 102 8.05 -8.31 -7.83
CA VAL A 102 7.14 -7.31 -7.25
C VAL A 102 5.69 -7.75 -7.47
N ILE A 103 4.83 -7.37 -6.52
CA ILE A 103 3.38 -7.49 -6.72
C ILE A 103 2.97 -6.25 -7.51
N PRO A 104 2.59 -6.40 -8.78
CA PRO A 104 2.45 -5.25 -9.64
C PRO A 104 1.26 -4.39 -9.27
N GLY A 105 1.44 -3.10 -9.41
CA GLY A 105 0.32 -2.19 -9.57
C GLY A 105 -0.45 -2.58 -10.83
N THR A 106 -1.70 -2.19 -10.90
CA THR A 106 -2.61 -2.68 -11.93
C THR A 106 -2.32 -2.08 -13.29
N ALA A 107 -1.26 -2.55 -13.92
CA ALA A 107 -0.89 -2.09 -15.25
C ALA A 107 -2.02 -2.29 -16.28
N ALA A 108 -2.83 -3.31 -16.08
CA ALA A 108 -3.95 -3.60 -16.96
C ALA A 108 -5.16 -2.70 -16.73
N ASN A 109 -5.19 -1.97 -15.62
CA ASN A 109 -6.32 -1.11 -15.32
C ASN A 109 -5.96 0.34 -15.63
N THR A 110 -6.48 0.82 -16.74
CA THR A 110 -6.23 2.18 -17.20
C THR A 110 -6.95 3.25 -16.39
N THR A 111 -7.80 2.86 -15.44
CA THR A 111 -8.51 3.81 -14.59
C THR A 111 -7.72 4.20 -13.34
N VAL A 112 -6.66 3.47 -12.99
CA VAL A 112 -5.77 3.86 -11.90
C VAL A 112 -4.84 4.94 -12.42
N THR A 113 -5.06 6.15 -11.98
CA THR A 113 -4.34 7.31 -12.51
C THR A 113 -3.46 8.01 -11.51
N SER A 114 -3.68 7.76 -10.20
CA SER A 114 -3.01 8.53 -9.16
C SER A 114 -1.84 7.81 -8.50
N GLY A 115 -1.84 6.48 -8.52
CA GLY A 115 -0.88 5.69 -7.75
C GLY A 115 -1.16 5.66 -6.24
N ASP A 116 -2.21 6.33 -5.79
CA ASP A 116 -2.56 6.37 -4.37
C ASP A 116 -3.01 5.00 -3.88
N HIS A 117 -2.78 4.76 -2.59
CA HIS A 117 -3.16 3.52 -1.94
C HIS A 117 -4.01 3.76 -0.72
N GLU A 118 -4.88 2.82 -0.46
CA GLU A 118 -5.78 2.77 0.69
C GLU A 118 -5.68 1.41 1.37
N ILE A 119 -6.15 1.35 2.60
CA ILE A 119 -6.32 0.11 3.33
C ILE A 119 -7.78 -0.02 3.75
N THR A 120 -8.32 -1.22 3.62
CA THR A 120 -9.58 -1.60 4.22
C THR A 120 -9.29 -2.65 5.29
N THR A 121 -9.79 -2.44 6.48
CA THR A 121 -9.58 -3.33 7.62
C THR A 121 -10.89 -4.02 7.99
N PHE A 122 -10.76 -5.27 8.43
CA PHE A 122 -11.91 -6.12 8.76
C PHE A 122 -11.78 -6.59 10.21
N GLY A 123 -11.96 -5.65 11.15
CA GLY A 123 -11.86 -5.93 12.57
C GLY A 123 -10.46 -6.42 12.94
N THR A 124 -9.46 -5.56 12.79
CA THR A 124 -8.06 -5.96 12.82
C THR A 124 -7.26 -5.06 13.74
N SER A 125 -6.29 -5.65 14.42
CA SER A 125 -5.22 -4.93 15.13
C SER A 125 -3.87 -5.43 14.66
N GLY A 126 -2.86 -4.59 14.72
CA GLY A 126 -1.49 -4.94 14.38
C GLY A 126 -0.81 -3.93 13.47
N PHE A 127 0.07 -4.40 12.62
CA PHE A 127 0.78 -3.51 11.72
C PHE A 127 1.02 -4.14 10.35
N VAL A 128 1.24 -3.28 9.37
CA VAL A 128 1.75 -3.64 8.05
C VAL A 128 2.87 -2.67 7.70
N ILE A 129 4.00 -3.21 7.25
CA ILE A 129 5.07 -2.41 6.66
C ILE A 129 5.13 -2.79 5.19
N ILE A 130 5.06 -1.79 4.32
CA ILE A 130 5.03 -2.00 2.88
C ILE A 130 6.16 -1.21 2.23
N GLU A 131 7.01 -1.90 1.48
CA GLU A 131 7.96 -1.27 0.59
C GLU A 131 7.40 -1.28 -0.82
N PHE A 132 7.12 -0.11 -1.35
CA PHE A 132 6.70 0.05 -2.74
C PHE A 132 7.89 0.40 -3.62
N LYS A 133 7.94 -0.22 -4.78
CA LYS A 133 8.85 0.19 -5.84
C LYS A 133 8.11 1.14 -6.77
N LYS A 134 8.67 2.31 -6.99
CA LYS A 134 8.15 3.25 -7.98
C LYS A 134 8.44 2.71 -9.38
N ASP A 135 7.43 2.78 -10.24
CA ASP A 135 7.60 2.38 -11.63
C ASP A 135 8.75 3.15 -12.27
N GLU A 136 9.44 2.53 -13.21
CA GLU A 136 10.57 3.19 -13.90
C GLU A 136 10.15 4.43 -14.70
N ASN A 137 8.88 4.59 -14.98
CA ASN A 137 8.32 5.79 -15.58
C ASN A 137 7.87 6.82 -14.54
N TYR A 138 8.20 6.58 -13.27
CA TYR A 138 7.89 7.48 -12.17
C TYR A 138 8.87 8.66 -12.21
N THR A 139 8.40 9.81 -12.66
CA THR A 139 9.21 11.03 -12.80
C THR A 139 8.63 12.17 -11.97
N SER A 140 9.45 13.14 -11.67
CA SER A 140 8.99 14.37 -11.01
C SER A 140 8.54 15.44 -11.99
#